data_9572a835f1472eb015da768db1c8cefd
#
_entry.id   9572a835f1472eb015da768db1c8cefd
#
_cell.length_a   1.000
_cell.length_b   1.000
_cell.length_c   1.000
_cell.angle_alpha   90.00
_cell.angle_beta   90.00
_cell.angle_gamma   90.00
#
_symmetry.space_group_name_H-M   'P 1'
#
loop_
_entity.id
_entity.type
_entity.pdbx_description
1 polymer ?
#
loop_
_entity_poly.entity_id
_entity_poly.type
_entity_poly.pdbx_seq_one_letter_code
_entity_poly.pdbx_strand_id
1 'polypeptide(L)'
;MAVTDFIAAIELGSTHITGIAGKKNADGSIQILAYANTPSSDCIKKGAIFNLDKTTQVLVSVIQKLEEDLQASIKKVYVGIGGQSIRSTRNNVTKQLGEDTKISQALIESLMESNREISLIDQEILDVEPQEYKVGNNLLTEPVGISADRIEGRYLNIIAHHTLKDRITKCFNQTKYEIADYFLSPVVTASVVLTDSEKRSGCALVDLGADTTTVAVYKNNILRHLAVIPLGSNNITKDICSLQIEEEDAEQLKLRYGCALTPPAENDETADEQEYSIEGKCSIAAHKLEYIVEARVNEIISNVWNQIMVSEYGDKLLAGLILTGGASNMPNMDEAFKQITKIEKIRIAKGGNITLNGAIEIPKDGTQNTLIGLLAEGKENCLKVDPRKGHQLDFIEDLKEKEEEAKRKEAERIQAEEARRKAEEEAERIRKINEEKKRQEEERNRKRLEEYTAYVEEAHLLLSKKKYKAALKEVENARRMHL
;
A
#
# COMPACT_ATOMS: atom_id res chain seq x y z
N MET A 1 -28.10 20.51 -7.60
CA MET A 1 -27.42 19.28 -7.19
C MET A 1 -25.96 19.44 -7.59
N ALA A 2 -25.03 19.22 -6.66
CA ALA A 2 -23.60 19.33 -6.98
C ALA A 2 -23.26 18.29 -8.04
N VAL A 3 -22.62 18.75 -9.12
CA VAL A 3 -22.06 17.86 -10.14
C VAL A 3 -21.07 16.96 -9.42
N THR A 4 -21.32 15.67 -9.40
CA THR A 4 -20.41 14.70 -8.78
C THR A 4 -19.15 14.65 -9.64
N ASP A 5 -18.02 15.04 -9.04
CA ASP A 5 -16.76 15.13 -9.77
C ASP A 5 -16.29 13.73 -10.17
N PHE A 6 -16.37 13.45 -11.46
CA PHE A 6 -15.82 12.25 -12.07
C PHE A 6 -14.35 12.50 -12.40
N ILE A 7 -13.46 11.77 -11.75
CA ILE A 7 -12.02 11.93 -11.89
C ILE A 7 -11.45 10.75 -12.68
N ALA A 8 -10.58 11.01 -13.64
CA ALA A 8 -9.76 10.01 -14.31
C ALA A 8 -8.28 10.35 -14.10
N ALA A 9 -7.48 9.36 -13.73
CA ALA A 9 -6.08 9.54 -13.40
C ALA A 9 -5.20 8.47 -14.06
N ILE A 10 -3.99 8.87 -14.43
CA ILE A 10 -2.98 8.01 -15.07
C ILE A 10 -1.67 8.09 -14.27
N GLU A 11 -1.11 6.93 -13.99
CA GLU A 11 0.24 6.78 -13.47
C GLU A 11 1.15 6.17 -14.55
N LEU A 12 2.33 6.79 -14.73
CA LEU A 12 3.34 6.39 -15.70
C LEU A 12 4.45 5.60 -14.98
N GLY A 13 4.16 4.34 -14.62
CA GLY A 13 5.11 3.45 -13.97
C GLY A 13 6.12 2.82 -14.92
N SER A 14 7.24 2.31 -14.39
CA SER A 14 8.30 1.65 -15.18
C SER A 14 7.91 0.24 -15.64
N THR A 15 6.98 -0.41 -14.96
CA THR A 15 6.46 -1.74 -15.35
C THR A 15 5.13 -1.66 -16.06
N HIS A 16 4.26 -0.75 -15.65
CA HIS A 16 2.93 -0.55 -16.22
C HIS A 16 2.58 0.93 -16.32
N ILE A 17 1.86 1.31 -17.36
CA ILE A 17 1.02 2.50 -17.35
C ILE A 17 -0.33 2.05 -16.82
N THR A 18 -0.78 2.67 -15.75
CA THR A 18 -2.01 2.32 -15.05
C THR A 18 -2.97 3.50 -15.07
N GLY A 19 -4.21 3.23 -15.39
CA GLY A 19 -5.29 4.20 -15.39
C GLY A 19 -6.39 3.79 -14.44
N ILE A 20 -7.02 4.77 -13.81
CA ILE A 20 -8.15 4.59 -12.91
C ILE A 20 -9.15 5.71 -13.12
N ALA A 21 -10.42 5.36 -12.98
CA ALA A 21 -11.49 6.35 -12.99
C ALA A 21 -12.43 6.11 -11.83
N GLY A 22 -12.87 7.17 -11.20
CA GLY A 22 -13.71 7.09 -10.02
C GLY A 22 -14.48 8.35 -9.75
N LYS A 23 -15.35 8.26 -8.74
CA LYS A 23 -16.19 9.35 -8.26
C LYS A 23 -15.94 9.57 -6.79
N LYS A 24 -15.79 10.82 -6.37
CA LYS A 24 -15.72 11.18 -4.97
C LYS A 24 -17.12 11.29 -4.37
N ASN A 25 -17.33 10.65 -3.25
CA ASN A 25 -18.57 10.76 -2.50
C ASN A 25 -18.48 11.88 -1.45
N ALA A 26 -19.65 12.35 -0.98
CA ALA A 26 -19.73 13.42 0.01
C ALA A 26 -19.12 13.04 1.38
N ASP A 27 -18.99 11.74 1.68
CA ASP A 27 -18.38 11.20 2.90
C ASP A 27 -16.85 11.08 2.81
N GLY A 28 -16.24 11.50 1.69
CA GLY A 28 -14.80 11.39 1.43
C GLY A 28 -14.35 10.02 0.91
N SER A 29 -15.25 9.06 0.74
CA SER A 29 -14.94 7.79 0.08
C SER A 29 -14.85 7.97 -1.44
N ILE A 30 -14.11 7.07 -2.10
CA ILE A 30 -13.97 7.07 -3.57
C ILE A 30 -14.57 5.78 -4.12
N GLN A 31 -15.53 5.94 -5.04
CA GLN A 31 -16.09 4.85 -5.81
C GLN A 31 -15.27 4.63 -7.07
N ILE A 32 -14.68 3.44 -7.21
CA ILE A 32 -13.91 3.06 -8.40
C ILE A 32 -14.88 2.55 -9.46
N LEU A 33 -14.80 3.13 -10.67
CA LEU A 33 -15.70 2.87 -11.78
C LEU A 33 -15.00 2.17 -12.95
N ALA A 34 -13.69 2.39 -13.15
CA ALA A 34 -12.88 1.70 -14.14
C ALA A 34 -11.43 1.61 -13.68
N TYR A 35 -10.75 0.55 -14.10
CA TYR A 35 -9.33 0.32 -13.83
C TYR A 35 -8.71 -0.41 -15.02
N ALA A 36 -7.60 0.10 -15.54
CA ALA A 36 -6.87 -0.51 -16.65
C ALA A 36 -5.37 -0.38 -16.42
N ASN A 37 -4.63 -1.42 -16.80
CA ASN A 37 -3.17 -1.39 -16.84
C ASN A 37 -2.65 -1.99 -18.13
N THR A 38 -1.45 -1.56 -18.53
CA THR A 38 -0.76 -2.09 -19.71
C THR A 38 0.76 -2.02 -19.46
N PRO A 39 1.55 -3.05 -19.79
CA PRO A 39 2.99 -3.05 -19.62
C PRO A 39 3.67 -1.85 -20.30
N SER A 40 4.71 -1.30 -19.65
CA SER A 40 5.45 -0.11 -20.09
C SER A 40 6.96 -0.24 -20.08
N SER A 41 7.50 -1.40 -19.74
CA SER A 41 8.96 -1.64 -19.63
C SER A 41 9.75 -1.29 -20.92
N ASP A 42 9.08 -1.35 -22.07
CA ASP A 42 9.64 -1.00 -23.40
C ASP A 42 9.63 0.49 -23.70
N CYS A 43 9.03 1.33 -22.87
CA CYS A 43 8.86 2.76 -23.15
C CYS A 43 9.12 3.68 -21.96
N ILE A 44 9.09 3.17 -20.72
CA ILE A 44 9.39 3.92 -19.49
C ILE A 44 10.48 3.20 -18.71
N LYS A 45 11.52 3.92 -18.30
CA LYS A 45 12.59 3.41 -17.42
C LYS A 45 12.87 4.41 -16.32
N LYS A 46 12.99 3.92 -15.09
CA LYS A 46 13.25 4.73 -13.89
C LYS A 46 12.26 5.91 -13.76
N GLY A 47 11.00 5.67 -14.13
CA GLY A 47 9.93 6.66 -14.12
C GLY A 47 10.05 7.74 -15.21
N ALA A 48 10.97 7.62 -16.18
CA ALA A 48 11.15 8.56 -17.27
C ALA A 48 10.80 7.92 -18.62
N ILE A 49 10.04 8.62 -19.45
CA ILE A 49 9.70 8.19 -20.81
C ILE A 49 10.96 8.22 -21.67
N PHE A 50 11.35 7.12 -22.29
CA PHE A 50 12.46 7.06 -23.24
C PHE A 50 12.00 6.82 -24.69
N ASN A 51 10.80 6.25 -24.90
CA ASN A 51 10.19 6.05 -26.21
C ASN A 51 8.81 6.72 -26.24
N LEU A 52 8.73 7.89 -26.88
CA LEU A 52 7.51 8.70 -26.94
C LEU A 52 6.37 7.98 -27.67
N ASP A 53 6.64 7.40 -28.84
CA ASP A 53 5.61 6.80 -29.69
C ASP A 53 4.97 5.58 -29.02
N LYS A 54 5.80 4.68 -28.47
CA LYS A 54 5.30 3.52 -27.71
C LYS A 54 4.52 3.97 -26.47
N THR A 55 5.03 4.98 -25.73
CA THR A 55 4.32 5.50 -24.55
C THR A 55 2.96 6.06 -24.94
N THR A 56 2.89 6.81 -26.04
CA THR A 56 1.63 7.36 -26.56
C THR A 56 0.63 6.26 -26.91
N GLN A 57 1.08 5.19 -27.58
CA GLN A 57 0.23 4.04 -27.93
C GLN A 57 -0.32 3.34 -26.69
N VAL A 58 0.55 3.06 -25.70
CA VAL A 58 0.15 2.41 -24.43
C VAL A 58 -0.82 3.30 -23.65
N LEU A 59 -0.54 4.60 -23.58
CA LEU A 59 -1.39 5.59 -22.92
C LEU A 59 -2.80 5.62 -23.52
N VAL A 60 -2.89 5.70 -24.85
CA VAL A 60 -4.18 5.68 -25.59
C VAL A 60 -4.92 4.37 -25.30
N SER A 61 -4.23 3.22 -25.33
CA SER A 61 -4.84 1.92 -25.02
C SER A 61 -5.43 1.86 -23.61
N VAL A 62 -4.71 2.39 -22.61
CA VAL A 62 -5.19 2.42 -21.23
C VAL A 62 -6.44 3.29 -21.12
N ILE A 63 -6.43 4.52 -21.69
CA ILE A 63 -7.58 5.42 -21.61
C ILE A 63 -8.79 4.84 -22.37
N GLN A 64 -8.58 4.20 -23.52
CA GLN A 64 -9.65 3.54 -24.26
C GLN A 64 -10.32 2.42 -23.47
N LYS A 65 -9.54 1.58 -22.77
CA LYS A 65 -10.10 0.56 -21.88
C LYS A 65 -10.94 1.18 -20.75
N LEU A 66 -10.48 2.30 -20.17
CA LEU A 66 -11.29 3.04 -19.18
C LEU A 66 -12.60 3.55 -19.81
N GLU A 67 -12.56 4.11 -21.05
CA GLU A 67 -13.75 4.58 -21.78
C GLU A 67 -14.74 3.42 -22.07
N GLU A 68 -14.22 2.23 -22.41
CA GLU A 68 -15.03 1.03 -22.66
C GLU A 68 -15.73 0.56 -21.39
N ASP A 69 -15.02 0.46 -20.26
CA ASP A 69 -15.59 0.07 -18.97
C ASP A 69 -16.64 1.07 -18.47
N LEU A 70 -16.39 2.36 -18.69
CA LEU A 70 -17.26 3.45 -18.28
C LEU A 70 -18.45 3.66 -19.21
N GLN A 71 -18.41 3.16 -20.45
CA GLN A 71 -19.35 3.50 -21.52
C GLN A 71 -19.48 5.02 -21.77
N ALA A 72 -18.40 5.77 -21.46
CA ALA A 72 -18.35 7.23 -21.54
C ALA A 72 -17.00 7.71 -22.05
N SER A 73 -16.99 8.87 -22.72
CA SER A 73 -15.74 9.46 -23.26
C SER A 73 -15.03 10.33 -22.24
N ILE A 74 -13.75 10.08 -22.05
CA ILE A 74 -12.85 10.89 -21.23
C ILE A 74 -12.32 12.04 -22.09
N LYS A 75 -12.39 13.27 -21.56
CA LYS A 75 -11.80 14.45 -22.21
C LYS A 75 -10.41 14.71 -21.67
N LYS A 76 -10.23 14.67 -20.36
CA LYS A 76 -8.99 15.02 -19.66
C LYS A 76 -8.69 14.04 -18.54
N VAL A 77 -7.42 13.96 -18.16
CA VAL A 77 -6.95 13.07 -17.10
C VAL A 77 -5.94 13.78 -16.20
N TYR A 78 -5.90 13.40 -14.94
CA TYR A 78 -4.82 13.78 -14.02
C TYR A 78 -3.63 12.86 -14.23
N VAL A 79 -2.42 13.42 -14.18
CA VAL A 79 -1.19 12.65 -14.47
C VAL A 79 -0.24 12.76 -13.28
N GLY A 80 0.19 11.60 -12.79
CA GLY A 80 1.24 11.50 -11.79
C GLY A 80 2.63 11.69 -12.41
N ILE A 81 3.41 12.63 -11.84
CA ILE A 81 4.82 12.83 -12.21
C ILE A 81 5.68 12.12 -11.17
N GLY A 82 6.41 11.09 -11.61
CA GLY A 82 7.45 10.37 -10.88
C GLY A 82 8.72 10.29 -11.71
N GLY A 83 9.82 9.80 -11.13
CA GLY A 83 11.03 9.50 -11.88
C GLY A 83 12.33 9.95 -11.20
N GLN A 84 13.43 9.38 -11.69
CA GLN A 84 14.76 9.44 -11.05
C GLN A 84 15.37 10.84 -10.88
N SER A 85 14.90 11.85 -11.61
CA SER A 85 15.45 13.21 -11.54
C SER A 85 14.79 14.07 -10.46
N ILE A 86 13.72 13.58 -9.85
CA ILE A 86 12.98 14.33 -8.82
C ILE A 86 13.77 14.33 -7.51
N ARG A 87 14.02 15.52 -7.00
CA ARG A 87 14.61 15.73 -5.69
C ARG A 87 14.22 17.08 -5.11
N SER A 88 14.36 17.21 -3.82
CA SER A 88 14.19 18.50 -3.15
C SER A 88 15.50 19.24 -2.99
N THR A 89 15.45 20.57 -3.04
CA THR A 89 16.56 21.47 -2.73
C THR A 89 16.07 22.63 -1.87
N ARG A 90 16.87 23.02 -0.89
CA ARG A 90 16.54 24.15 -0.02
C ARG A 90 16.97 25.45 -0.65
N ASN A 91 16.15 26.49 -0.52
CA ASN A 91 16.50 27.83 -0.90
C ASN A 91 15.95 28.86 0.09
N ASN A 92 16.66 29.98 0.23
CA ASN A 92 16.27 31.06 1.11
C ASN A 92 16.17 32.37 0.31
N VAL A 93 15.07 33.09 0.47
CA VAL A 93 14.84 34.38 -0.13
C VAL A 93 14.72 35.42 0.97
N THR A 94 15.57 36.43 0.93
CA THR A 94 15.58 37.51 1.92
C THR A 94 15.09 38.80 1.31
N LYS A 95 14.23 39.53 2.03
CA LYS A 95 13.76 40.86 1.64
C LYS A 95 13.93 41.86 2.80
N GLN A 96 14.57 42.99 2.51
CA GLN A 96 14.61 44.13 3.42
C GLN A 96 13.30 44.89 3.32
N LEU A 97 12.77 45.33 4.44
CA LEU A 97 11.53 46.06 4.57
C LEU A 97 11.84 47.47 5.11
N GLY A 98 10.88 48.35 5.08
CA GLY A 98 10.99 49.65 5.84
C GLY A 98 10.87 49.36 7.35
N GLU A 99 11.32 50.33 8.16
CA GLU A 99 11.20 50.24 9.62
C GLU A 99 9.75 49.92 10.02
N ASP A 100 9.57 48.98 10.93
CA ASP A 100 8.26 48.52 11.44
C ASP A 100 7.21 48.14 10.38
N THR A 101 7.65 47.66 9.21
CA THR A 101 6.75 47.23 8.15
C THR A 101 6.01 46.00 8.56
N LYS A 102 4.66 46.04 8.53
CA LYS A 102 3.81 44.90 8.82
C LYS A 102 3.84 43.88 7.66
N ILE A 103 4.20 42.65 7.97
CA ILE A 103 4.23 41.54 6.98
C ILE A 103 2.79 41.26 6.53
N SER A 104 2.56 41.39 5.23
CA SER A 104 1.27 41.10 4.59
C SER A 104 1.32 39.77 3.82
N GLN A 105 0.14 39.22 3.50
CA GLN A 105 0.02 38.02 2.66
C GLN A 105 0.65 38.25 1.27
N ALA A 106 0.45 39.42 0.66
CA ALA A 106 1.07 39.82 -0.61
C ALA A 106 2.62 39.80 -0.57
N LEU A 107 3.20 40.16 0.59
CA LEU A 107 4.65 40.05 0.78
C LEU A 107 5.12 38.62 0.78
N ILE A 108 4.40 37.70 1.43
CA ILE A 108 4.70 36.28 1.45
C ILE A 108 4.62 35.68 0.04
N GLU A 109 3.58 36.02 -0.71
CA GLU A 109 3.42 35.63 -2.12
C GLU A 109 4.56 36.14 -2.99
N SER A 110 4.95 37.39 -2.82
CA SER A 110 6.10 37.99 -3.53
C SER A 110 7.44 37.30 -3.22
N LEU A 111 7.64 36.83 -1.98
CA LEU A 111 8.82 36.02 -1.62
C LEU A 111 8.79 34.64 -2.31
N MET A 112 7.62 34.03 -2.39
CA MET A 112 7.45 32.75 -3.08
C MET A 112 7.68 32.89 -4.59
N GLU A 113 7.17 33.93 -5.22
CA GLU A 113 7.45 34.27 -6.64
C GLU A 113 8.95 34.46 -6.88
N SER A 114 9.62 35.25 -6.04
CA SER A 114 11.07 35.42 -6.13
C SER A 114 11.85 34.12 -5.95
N ASN A 115 11.31 33.18 -5.13
CA ASN A 115 11.90 31.84 -5.02
C ASN A 115 11.72 31.01 -6.31
N ARG A 116 10.60 31.16 -7.03
CA ARG A 116 10.33 30.47 -8.30
C ARG A 116 11.18 30.98 -9.47
N GLU A 117 11.63 32.20 -9.41
CA GLU A 117 12.47 32.86 -10.45
C GLU A 117 13.93 32.40 -10.46
N ILE A 118 14.31 31.47 -9.59
CA ILE A 118 15.68 30.94 -9.54
C ILE A 118 16.03 30.24 -10.86
N SER A 119 17.11 30.67 -11.48
CA SER A 119 17.63 30.00 -12.67
C SER A 119 18.29 28.67 -12.32
N LEU A 120 17.72 27.58 -12.81
CA LEU A 120 18.26 26.23 -12.68
C LEU A 120 18.74 25.73 -14.06
N ILE A 121 19.96 25.21 -14.12
CA ILE A 121 20.50 24.65 -15.37
C ILE A 121 19.84 23.30 -15.63
N ASP A 122 19.20 23.14 -16.79
CA ASP A 122 18.53 21.93 -17.26
C ASP A 122 17.47 21.34 -16.29
N GLN A 123 16.99 22.14 -15.32
CA GLN A 123 16.01 21.72 -14.34
C GLN A 123 14.87 22.74 -14.24
N GLU A 124 13.71 22.27 -13.79
CA GLU A 124 12.56 23.11 -13.49
C GLU A 124 12.08 22.85 -12.05
N ILE A 125 11.47 23.86 -11.45
CA ILE A 125 10.76 23.73 -10.18
C ILE A 125 9.38 23.16 -10.49
N LEU A 126 9.11 21.94 -10.01
CA LEU A 126 7.81 21.29 -10.14
C LEU A 126 6.84 21.79 -9.08
N ASP A 127 7.35 22.01 -7.85
CA ASP A 127 6.56 22.49 -6.72
C ASP A 127 7.44 23.19 -5.68
N VAL A 128 6.83 24.02 -4.82
CA VAL A 128 7.50 24.77 -3.75
C VAL A 128 6.77 24.57 -2.44
N GLU A 129 7.45 23.99 -1.47
CA GLU A 129 6.96 23.78 -0.13
C GLU A 129 7.55 24.80 0.84
N PRO A 130 6.77 25.77 1.35
CA PRO A 130 7.23 26.69 2.37
C PRO A 130 7.64 25.95 3.65
N GLN A 131 8.80 26.31 4.21
CA GLN A 131 9.30 25.69 5.43
C GLN A 131 9.02 26.56 6.64
N GLU A 132 9.79 27.59 6.82
CA GLU A 132 9.65 28.60 7.88
C GLU A 132 10.05 29.98 7.35
N TYR A 133 9.59 31.00 8.06
CA TYR A 133 9.99 32.40 7.85
C TYR A 133 10.80 32.88 9.04
N LYS A 134 11.98 33.41 8.78
CA LYS A 134 12.80 34.01 9.82
C LYS A 134 12.50 35.52 9.87
N VAL A 135 12.00 35.96 11.03
CA VAL A 135 11.68 37.38 11.34
C VAL A 135 12.48 37.75 12.58
N GLY A 136 13.49 38.59 12.41
CA GLY A 136 14.48 38.83 13.47
C GLY A 136 15.20 37.54 13.86
N ASN A 137 15.09 37.13 15.12
CA ASN A 137 15.66 35.88 15.63
C ASN A 137 14.65 34.70 15.70
N ASN A 138 13.39 34.95 15.33
CA ASN A 138 12.33 33.95 15.42
C ASN A 138 12.11 33.23 14.10
N LEU A 139 11.85 31.91 14.19
CA LEU A 139 11.38 31.09 13.08
C LEU A 139 9.88 30.84 13.27
N LEU A 140 9.10 31.21 12.25
CA LEU A 140 7.64 31.19 12.28
C LEU A 140 7.10 30.48 11.05
N THR A 141 6.02 29.75 11.20
CA THR A 141 5.27 29.18 10.07
C THR A 141 4.29 30.18 9.47
N GLU A 142 3.75 31.08 10.29
CA GLU A 142 2.77 32.11 9.91
C GLU A 142 3.26 33.51 10.37
N PRO A 143 4.01 34.24 9.55
CA PRO A 143 4.57 35.55 9.93
C PRO A 143 3.61 36.70 9.66
N VAL A 144 2.46 36.50 9.00
CA VAL A 144 1.53 37.56 8.61
C VAL A 144 1.04 38.34 9.84
N GLY A 145 1.10 39.66 9.74
CA GLY A 145 0.67 40.56 10.82
C GLY A 145 1.79 41.02 11.75
N ILE A 146 2.96 40.45 11.70
CA ILE A 146 4.14 40.84 12.51
C ILE A 146 4.86 41.98 11.82
N SER A 147 5.35 42.98 12.61
CA SER A 147 6.18 44.05 12.11
C SER A 147 7.65 43.66 12.12
N ALA A 148 8.36 43.98 11.05
CA ALA A 148 9.78 43.68 10.91
C ALA A 148 10.44 44.60 9.88
N ASP A 149 11.74 44.76 10.01
CA ASP A 149 12.63 45.44 9.04
C ASP A 149 13.23 44.49 8.00
N ARG A 150 13.17 43.19 8.27
CA ARG A 150 13.69 42.12 7.40
C ARG A 150 12.90 40.84 7.59
N ILE A 151 12.67 40.12 6.47
CA ILE A 151 12.12 38.77 6.45
C ILE A 151 12.97 37.86 5.54
N GLU A 152 13.18 36.62 5.97
CA GLU A 152 13.77 35.54 5.17
C GLU A 152 12.78 34.41 5.06
N GLY A 153 12.28 34.12 3.86
CA GLY A 153 11.49 32.91 3.55
C GLY A 153 12.41 31.75 3.25
N ARG A 154 12.15 30.61 3.87
CA ARG A 154 12.84 29.33 3.63
C ARG A 154 11.92 28.41 2.86
N TYR A 155 12.41 27.85 1.78
CA TYR A 155 11.64 27.04 0.87
C TYR A 155 12.33 25.72 0.59
N LEU A 156 11.55 24.68 0.42
CA LEU A 156 11.95 23.40 -0.17
C LEU A 156 11.40 23.37 -1.60
N ASN A 157 12.28 23.53 -2.59
CA ASN A 157 11.90 23.43 -3.99
C ASN A 157 12.01 21.97 -4.43
N ILE A 158 10.94 21.44 -5.00
CA ILE A 158 10.94 20.13 -5.63
C ILE A 158 11.28 20.34 -7.09
N ILE A 159 12.44 19.84 -7.50
CA ILE A 159 13.00 20.06 -8.82
C ILE A 159 13.15 18.75 -9.58
N ALA A 160 13.08 18.83 -10.90
CA ALA A 160 13.37 17.73 -11.79
C ALA A 160 14.03 18.20 -13.08
N HIS A 161 14.57 17.28 -13.87
CA HIS A 161 15.03 17.57 -15.21
C HIS A 161 13.82 18.01 -16.06
N HIS A 162 13.95 19.13 -16.81
CA HIS A 162 12.83 19.72 -17.58
C HIS A 162 12.23 18.72 -18.60
N THR A 163 13.03 17.79 -19.11
CA THR A 163 12.56 16.76 -20.05
C THR A 163 11.52 15.81 -19.43
N LEU A 164 11.40 15.71 -18.10
CA LEU A 164 10.48 14.79 -17.45
C LEU A 164 9.03 15.15 -17.78
N LYS A 165 8.62 16.37 -17.46
CA LYS A 165 7.29 16.90 -17.73
C LYS A 165 7.06 17.15 -19.22
N ASP A 166 8.08 17.66 -19.93
CA ASP A 166 8.01 17.94 -21.38
C ASP A 166 7.68 16.68 -22.20
N ARG A 167 8.29 15.52 -21.91
CA ARG A 167 7.99 14.27 -22.60
C ARG A 167 6.56 13.78 -22.33
N ILE A 168 6.07 13.92 -21.11
CA ILE A 168 4.66 13.59 -20.80
C ILE A 168 3.74 14.49 -21.62
N THR A 169 3.96 15.81 -21.62
CA THR A 169 3.19 16.77 -22.40
C THR A 169 3.20 16.42 -23.89
N LYS A 170 4.38 16.04 -24.44
CA LYS A 170 4.52 15.65 -25.86
C LYS A 170 3.71 14.39 -26.19
N CYS A 171 3.67 13.38 -25.30
CA CYS A 171 2.82 12.20 -25.50
C CYS A 171 1.34 12.59 -25.59
N PHE A 172 0.85 13.42 -24.68
CA PHE A 172 -0.55 13.83 -24.69
C PHE A 172 -0.91 14.72 -25.89
N ASN A 173 0.01 15.59 -26.33
CA ASN A 173 -0.19 16.41 -27.52
C ASN A 173 -0.37 15.61 -28.83
N GLN A 174 0.06 14.35 -28.85
CA GLN A 174 -0.16 13.42 -29.96
C GLN A 174 -1.50 12.67 -29.86
N THR A 175 -2.30 12.94 -28.84
CA THR A 175 -3.58 12.28 -28.57
C THR A 175 -4.75 13.26 -28.62
N LYS A 176 -5.97 12.74 -28.50
CA LYS A 176 -7.19 13.54 -28.31
C LYS A 176 -7.47 13.92 -26.85
N TYR A 177 -6.66 13.44 -25.92
CA TYR A 177 -6.86 13.62 -24.50
C TYR A 177 -6.07 14.79 -23.95
N GLU A 178 -6.68 15.54 -23.03
CA GLU A 178 -6.06 16.69 -22.38
C GLU A 178 -5.55 16.30 -20.98
N ILE A 179 -4.51 16.99 -20.50
CA ILE A 179 -4.07 16.88 -19.13
C ILE A 179 -4.86 17.89 -18.29
N ALA A 180 -5.59 17.40 -17.28
CA ALA A 180 -6.32 18.27 -16.36
C ALA A 180 -5.35 19.00 -15.43
N ASP A 181 -4.43 18.26 -14.81
CA ASP A 181 -3.33 18.79 -14.00
C ASP A 181 -2.25 17.71 -13.80
N TYR A 182 -1.09 18.16 -13.34
CA TYR A 182 0.02 17.30 -12.94
C TYR A 182 0.16 17.28 -11.43
N PHE A 183 0.28 16.08 -10.87
CA PHE A 183 0.57 15.90 -9.46
C PHE A 183 1.89 15.18 -9.25
N LEU A 184 2.64 15.57 -8.25
CA LEU A 184 3.84 14.84 -7.84
C LEU A 184 3.43 13.51 -7.19
N SER A 185 3.76 12.38 -7.85
CA SER A 185 3.44 11.04 -7.36
C SER A 185 3.82 10.82 -5.88
N PRO A 186 5.03 11.21 -5.42
CA PRO A 186 5.38 11.04 -4.01
C PRO A 186 4.49 11.81 -3.03
N VAL A 187 4.02 12.99 -3.42
CA VAL A 187 3.19 13.85 -2.57
C VAL A 187 1.77 13.29 -2.46
N VAL A 188 1.17 12.88 -3.58
CA VAL A 188 -0.18 12.28 -3.58
C VAL A 188 -0.18 10.89 -2.95
N THR A 189 0.90 10.12 -3.05
CA THR A 189 1.05 8.87 -2.31
C THR A 189 1.09 9.14 -0.81
N ALA A 190 1.84 10.15 -0.38
CA ALA A 190 1.92 10.53 1.02
C ALA A 190 0.59 11.06 1.59
N SER A 191 -0.25 11.74 0.78
CA SER A 191 -1.55 12.24 1.25
C SER A 191 -2.51 11.09 1.58
N VAL A 192 -2.40 9.95 0.89
CA VAL A 192 -3.26 8.77 1.09
C VAL A 192 -2.70 7.82 2.14
N VAL A 193 -1.38 7.62 2.15
CA VAL A 193 -0.73 6.58 2.97
C VAL A 193 -0.43 7.06 4.40
N LEU A 194 -0.05 8.33 4.57
CA LEU A 194 0.37 8.88 5.85
C LEU A 194 -0.80 9.52 6.59
N THR A 195 -0.88 9.26 7.90
CA THR A 195 -1.78 9.99 8.79
C THR A 195 -1.20 11.34 9.19
N ASP A 196 -2.06 12.30 9.56
CA ASP A 196 -1.63 13.61 10.07
C ASP A 196 -0.77 13.49 11.34
N SER A 197 -1.04 12.47 12.16
CA SER A 197 -0.24 12.17 13.34
C SER A 197 1.19 11.74 12.98
N GLU A 198 1.36 10.89 11.96
CA GLU A 198 2.67 10.46 11.46
C GLU A 198 3.44 11.63 10.86
N LYS A 199 2.80 12.44 9.98
CA LYS A 199 3.41 13.63 9.38
C LYS A 199 3.85 14.65 10.45
N ARG A 200 3.03 14.84 11.49
CA ARG A 200 3.33 15.77 12.59
C ARG A 200 4.48 15.27 13.46
N SER A 201 4.43 14.00 13.87
CA SER A 201 5.43 13.39 14.76
C SER A 201 6.79 13.21 14.11
N GLY A 202 6.83 13.16 12.78
CA GLY A 202 8.02 12.89 11.97
C GLY A 202 8.07 11.45 11.52
N CYS A 203 8.04 11.27 10.19
CA CYS A 203 8.13 9.97 9.53
C CYS A 203 8.87 10.08 8.21
N ALA A 204 9.35 8.95 7.69
CA ALA A 204 9.79 8.84 6.31
C ALA A 204 8.89 7.83 5.58
N LEU A 205 8.26 8.28 4.49
CA LEU A 205 7.60 7.42 3.53
C LEU A 205 8.65 6.91 2.55
N VAL A 206 8.70 5.59 2.38
CA VAL A 206 9.57 4.91 1.41
C VAL A 206 8.69 4.14 0.44
N ASP A 207 8.65 4.60 -0.80
CA ASP A 207 7.94 3.92 -1.88
C ASP A 207 8.92 3.07 -2.69
N LEU A 208 8.82 1.75 -2.53
CA LEU A 208 9.70 0.74 -3.12
C LEU A 208 9.10 0.28 -4.45
N GLY A 209 9.45 0.97 -5.53
CA GLY A 209 9.00 0.68 -6.87
C GLY A 209 9.87 -0.37 -7.60
N ALA A 210 9.56 -0.57 -8.88
CA ALA A 210 10.28 -1.52 -9.74
C ALA A 210 11.67 -1.01 -10.14
N ASP A 211 11.79 0.22 -10.65
CA ASP A 211 13.04 0.81 -11.12
C ASP A 211 13.56 1.91 -10.18
N THR A 212 12.73 2.41 -9.28
CA THR A 212 13.06 3.53 -8.39
C THR A 212 12.54 3.28 -6.99
N THR A 213 13.23 3.85 -6.02
CA THR A 213 12.77 3.95 -4.64
C THR A 213 12.68 5.43 -4.27
N THR A 214 11.52 5.86 -3.79
CA THR A 214 11.27 7.25 -3.41
C THR A 214 11.30 7.39 -1.89
N VAL A 215 11.96 8.43 -1.40
CA VAL A 215 12.02 8.78 0.03
C VAL A 215 11.44 10.16 0.24
N ALA A 216 10.39 10.26 1.05
CA ALA A 216 9.77 11.52 1.44
C ALA A 216 9.73 11.65 2.97
N VAL A 217 10.44 12.64 3.51
CA VAL A 217 10.54 12.87 4.96
C VAL A 217 9.61 13.99 5.37
N TYR A 218 8.74 13.72 6.35
CA TYR A 218 7.78 14.67 6.91
C TYR A 218 8.08 14.98 8.37
N LYS A 219 7.90 16.23 8.77
CA LYS A 219 7.93 16.69 10.17
C LYS A 219 7.08 17.92 10.33
N ASN A 220 6.28 17.98 11.40
CA ASN A 220 5.35 19.08 11.69
C ASN A 220 4.34 19.33 10.54
N ASN A 221 3.86 18.25 9.90
CA ASN A 221 2.99 18.22 8.72
C ASN A 221 3.62 18.86 7.45
N ILE A 222 4.91 19.15 7.43
CA ILE A 222 5.63 19.76 6.31
C ILE A 222 6.57 18.72 5.70
N LEU A 223 6.63 18.66 4.37
CA LEU A 223 7.64 17.90 3.64
C LEU A 223 9.02 18.55 3.85
N ARG A 224 9.96 17.80 4.38
CA ARG A 224 11.31 18.26 4.72
C ARG A 224 12.40 17.80 3.78
N HIS A 225 12.16 16.70 3.09
CA HIS A 225 13.07 16.14 2.09
C HIS A 225 12.32 15.23 1.14
N LEU A 226 12.71 15.26 -0.12
CA LEU A 226 12.23 14.36 -1.16
C LEU A 226 13.39 13.98 -2.06
N ALA A 227 13.56 12.67 -2.29
CA ALA A 227 14.54 12.16 -3.24
C ALA A 227 14.04 10.87 -3.90
N VAL A 228 14.36 10.71 -5.18
CA VAL A 228 14.11 9.48 -5.93
C VAL A 228 15.46 8.82 -6.22
N ILE A 229 15.63 7.62 -5.68
CA ILE A 229 16.82 6.77 -5.84
C ILE A 229 16.59 5.92 -7.10
N PRO A 230 17.48 5.89 -8.07
CA PRO A 230 17.32 5.14 -9.32
C PRO A 230 17.64 3.64 -9.17
N LEU A 231 17.19 3.05 -8.05
CA LEU A 231 17.27 1.63 -7.71
C LEU A 231 15.91 1.15 -7.27
N GLY A 232 15.51 -0.04 -7.69
CA GLY A 232 14.26 -0.68 -7.33
C GLY A 232 14.32 -2.19 -7.50
N SER A 233 13.20 -2.88 -7.39
CA SER A 233 13.15 -4.36 -7.41
C SER A 233 13.62 -5.00 -8.72
N ASN A 234 13.54 -4.28 -9.85
CA ASN A 234 14.07 -4.76 -11.12
C ASN A 234 15.62 -4.91 -11.10
N ASN A 235 16.31 -4.24 -10.18
CA ASN A 235 17.74 -4.46 -10.01
C ASN A 235 18.03 -5.86 -9.47
N ILE A 236 17.17 -6.39 -8.58
CA ILE A 236 17.23 -7.78 -8.09
C ILE A 236 17.06 -8.75 -9.26
N THR A 237 16.05 -8.53 -10.10
CA THR A 237 15.81 -9.37 -11.30
C THR A 237 17.01 -9.39 -12.21
N LYS A 238 17.62 -8.22 -12.48
CA LYS A 238 18.85 -8.11 -13.31
C LYS A 238 20.05 -8.83 -12.71
N ASP A 239 20.18 -8.81 -11.38
CA ASP A 239 21.26 -9.54 -10.71
C ASP A 239 21.06 -11.07 -10.85
N ILE A 240 19.81 -11.55 -10.77
CA ILE A 240 19.48 -12.95 -11.03
C ILE A 240 19.76 -13.30 -12.50
N CYS A 241 19.41 -12.42 -13.47
CA CYS A 241 19.73 -12.61 -14.90
C CYS A 241 21.23 -12.76 -15.17
N SER A 242 22.10 -12.16 -14.32
CA SER A 242 23.56 -12.30 -14.48
C SER A 242 24.04 -13.75 -14.37
N LEU A 243 23.20 -14.65 -13.85
CA LEU A 243 23.43 -16.10 -13.78
C LEU A 243 22.99 -16.85 -15.07
N GLN A 244 22.78 -16.13 -16.17
CA GLN A 244 22.29 -16.67 -17.44
C GLN A 244 20.85 -17.23 -17.36
N ILE A 245 20.02 -16.64 -16.50
CA ILE A 245 18.60 -16.92 -16.38
C ILE A 245 17.83 -15.84 -17.17
N GLU A 246 16.83 -16.24 -17.94
CA GLU A 246 15.97 -15.33 -18.70
C GLU A 246 15.22 -14.38 -17.76
N GLU A 247 14.98 -13.14 -18.21
CA GLU A 247 14.40 -12.07 -17.36
C GLU A 247 13.05 -12.46 -16.77
N GLU A 248 12.21 -13.15 -17.55
CA GLU A 248 10.89 -13.60 -17.12
C GLU A 248 10.96 -14.66 -16.00
N ASP A 249 11.91 -15.60 -16.13
CA ASP A 249 12.14 -16.64 -15.13
C ASP A 249 12.84 -16.08 -13.88
N ALA A 250 13.76 -15.13 -14.07
CA ALA A 250 14.39 -14.40 -12.96
C ALA A 250 13.38 -13.61 -12.13
N GLU A 251 12.41 -12.97 -12.80
CA GLU A 251 11.31 -12.27 -12.11
C GLU A 251 10.43 -13.25 -11.33
N GLN A 252 10.10 -14.41 -11.92
CA GLN A 252 9.33 -15.45 -11.23
C GLN A 252 10.07 -16.03 -10.02
N LEU A 253 11.38 -16.26 -10.12
CA LEU A 253 12.22 -16.70 -9.00
C LEU A 253 12.19 -15.68 -7.86
N LYS A 254 12.36 -14.40 -8.19
CA LYS A 254 12.28 -13.30 -7.22
C LYS A 254 10.92 -13.24 -6.53
N LEU A 255 9.82 -13.30 -7.29
CA LEU A 255 8.47 -13.21 -6.75
C LEU A 255 8.08 -14.42 -5.90
N ARG A 256 8.57 -15.61 -6.23
CA ARG A 256 8.21 -16.87 -5.57
C ARG A 256 9.07 -17.15 -4.34
N TYR A 257 10.36 -16.85 -4.40
CA TYR A 257 11.35 -17.25 -3.40
C TYR A 257 12.16 -16.09 -2.80
N GLY A 258 12.00 -14.87 -3.34
CA GLY A 258 12.74 -13.72 -2.84
C GLY A 258 12.36 -13.36 -1.41
N CYS A 259 13.39 -13.14 -0.57
CA CYS A 259 13.25 -12.72 0.81
C CYS A 259 14.25 -11.59 1.10
N ALA A 260 13.80 -10.52 1.75
CA ALA A 260 14.63 -9.35 2.01
C ALA A 260 15.69 -9.58 3.09
N LEU A 261 15.42 -10.50 4.00
CA LEU A 261 16.33 -10.94 5.05
C LEU A 261 16.09 -12.43 5.28
N THR A 262 17.09 -13.24 4.98
CA THR A 262 17.03 -14.68 5.15
C THR A 262 17.21 -15.02 6.65
N PRO A 263 16.27 -15.75 7.26
CA PRO A 263 16.47 -16.24 8.63
C PRO A 263 17.72 -17.12 8.72
N PRO A 264 18.48 -17.05 9.82
CA PRO A 264 19.62 -17.94 10.00
C PRO A 264 19.17 -19.40 9.93
N ALA A 265 19.86 -20.21 9.13
CA ALA A 265 19.56 -21.64 9.02
C ALA A 265 19.70 -22.32 10.40
N GLU A 266 18.64 -22.94 10.87
CA GLU A 266 18.70 -23.79 12.06
C GLU A 266 19.47 -25.07 11.69
N ASN A 267 20.79 -25.12 11.93
CA ASN A 267 21.69 -26.29 11.95
C ASN A 267 21.34 -27.45 10.96
N ASP A 268 20.90 -27.12 9.77
CA ASP A 268 20.52 -28.13 8.80
C ASP A 268 21.69 -28.37 7.82
N GLU A 269 22.39 -29.49 8.01
CA GLU A 269 23.50 -29.93 7.13
C GLU A 269 23.05 -30.11 5.66
N THR A 270 21.73 -30.06 5.39
CA THR A 270 21.11 -30.21 4.06
C THR A 270 20.77 -28.87 3.41
N ALA A 271 20.95 -27.74 4.08
CA ALA A 271 20.62 -26.40 3.55
C ALA A 271 21.39 -26.05 2.26
N ASP A 272 22.61 -26.59 2.10
CA ASP A 272 23.42 -26.38 0.90
C ASP A 272 22.91 -27.17 -0.35
N GLU A 273 22.02 -28.15 -0.18
CA GLU A 273 21.45 -28.95 -1.26
C GLU A 273 20.10 -28.46 -1.76
N GLN A 274 19.51 -27.44 -1.10
CA GLN A 274 18.19 -26.93 -1.49
C GLN A 274 18.28 -26.09 -2.77
N GLU A 275 17.43 -26.41 -3.76
CA GLU A 275 17.30 -25.66 -5.00
C GLU A 275 15.91 -25.01 -5.13
N TYR A 276 15.88 -23.80 -5.61
CA TYR A 276 14.68 -23.10 -6.06
C TYR A 276 14.54 -23.26 -7.58
N SER A 277 13.37 -23.62 -8.04
CA SER A 277 13.15 -23.90 -9.46
C SER A 277 11.84 -23.35 -10.01
N ILE A 278 11.90 -23.02 -11.29
CA ILE A 278 10.73 -22.78 -12.13
C ILE A 278 10.58 -24.02 -13.02
N GLU A 279 9.45 -24.73 -12.89
CA GLU A 279 9.21 -26.02 -13.54
C GLU A 279 9.51 -26.00 -15.04
N GLY A 280 10.43 -26.88 -15.45
CA GLY A 280 10.81 -27.08 -16.85
C GLY A 280 11.68 -26.00 -17.47
N LYS A 281 12.13 -24.99 -16.71
CA LYS A 281 12.86 -23.84 -17.24
C LYS A 281 14.24 -23.66 -16.60
N CYS A 282 14.33 -23.38 -15.31
CA CYS A 282 15.57 -23.10 -14.62
C CYS A 282 15.57 -23.57 -13.17
N SER A 283 16.75 -23.80 -12.60
CA SER A 283 16.96 -23.98 -11.17
C SER A 283 18.16 -23.18 -10.68
N ILE A 284 18.16 -22.82 -9.41
CA ILE A 284 19.23 -22.09 -8.73
C ILE A 284 19.37 -22.61 -7.30
N ALA A 285 20.59 -22.72 -6.80
CA ALA A 285 20.81 -23.03 -5.40
C ALA A 285 20.18 -21.95 -4.50
N ALA A 286 19.42 -22.38 -3.48
CA ALA A 286 18.63 -21.51 -2.63
C ALA A 286 19.49 -20.40 -1.99
N HIS A 287 20.62 -20.77 -1.35
CA HIS A 287 21.55 -19.85 -0.73
C HIS A 287 22.07 -18.77 -1.68
N LYS A 288 22.24 -19.11 -2.98
CA LYS A 288 22.74 -18.17 -3.99
C LYS A 288 21.68 -17.13 -4.37
N LEU A 289 20.41 -17.55 -4.52
CA LEU A 289 19.31 -16.63 -4.77
C LEU A 289 19.09 -15.70 -3.57
N GLU A 290 19.06 -16.25 -2.37
CA GLU A 290 18.91 -15.52 -1.12
C GLU A 290 19.99 -14.46 -0.96
N TYR A 291 21.27 -14.84 -1.16
CA TYR A 291 22.40 -13.91 -1.10
C TYR A 291 22.26 -12.74 -2.10
N ILE A 292 21.86 -13.05 -3.35
CA ILE A 292 21.69 -12.00 -4.39
C ILE A 292 20.57 -11.05 -4.01
N VAL A 293 19.41 -11.58 -3.57
CA VAL A 293 18.26 -10.77 -3.17
C VAL A 293 18.62 -9.89 -1.98
N GLU A 294 19.17 -10.48 -0.93
CA GLU A 294 19.55 -9.77 0.29
C GLU A 294 20.60 -8.69 0.04
N ALA A 295 21.64 -8.99 -0.75
CA ALA A 295 22.67 -8.02 -1.08
C ALA A 295 22.11 -6.79 -1.80
N ARG A 296 21.19 -6.98 -2.75
CA ARG A 296 20.56 -5.86 -3.47
C ARG A 296 19.56 -5.11 -2.59
N VAL A 297 18.77 -5.79 -1.78
CA VAL A 297 17.88 -5.16 -0.81
C VAL A 297 18.68 -4.30 0.18
N ASN A 298 19.79 -4.81 0.69
CA ASN A 298 20.68 -4.07 1.60
C ASN A 298 21.24 -2.80 0.94
N GLU A 299 21.59 -2.84 -0.33
CA GLU A 299 22.03 -1.66 -1.08
C GLU A 299 20.90 -0.64 -1.21
N ILE A 300 19.69 -1.07 -1.57
CA ILE A 300 18.51 -0.18 -1.67
C ILE A 300 18.24 0.49 -0.31
N ILE A 301 18.18 -0.28 0.77
CA ILE A 301 17.92 0.23 2.13
C ILE A 301 19.03 1.19 2.58
N SER A 302 20.30 0.88 2.29
CA SER A 302 21.43 1.75 2.63
C SER A 302 21.33 3.10 1.92
N ASN A 303 20.91 3.12 0.66
CA ASN A 303 20.66 4.36 -0.09
C ASN A 303 19.46 5.13 0.47
N VAL A 304 18.37 4.44 0.85
CA VAL A 304 17.23 5.06 1.54
C VAL A 304 17.68 5.71 2.85
N TRP A 305 18.42 4.97 3.66
CA TRP A 305 18.95 5.48 4.93
C TRP A 305 19.85 6.70 4.73
N ASN A 306 20.72 6.67 3.72
CA ASN A 306 21.55 7.82 3.38
C ASN A 306 20.70 9.06 3.03
N GLN A 307 19.62 8.92 2.26
CA GLN A 307 18.72 10.04 1.95
C GLN A 307 18.02 10.58 3.21
N ILE A 308 17.64 9.70 4.12
CA ILE A 308 17.05 10.10 5.40
C ILE A 308 18.08 10.87 6.24
N MET A 309 19.33 10.44 6.29
CA MET A 309 20.40 11.16 7.01
C MET A 309 20.72 12.52 6.39
N VAL A 310 20.77 12.60 5.05
CA VAL A 310 20.94 13.87 4.32
C VAL A 310 19.81 14.87 4.60
N SER A 311 18.62 14.39 4.91
CA SER A 311 17.50 15.25 5.31
C SER A 311 17.73 16.01 6.62
N GLU A 312 18.64 15.54 7.49
CA GLU A 312 18.90 16.01 8.87
C GLU A 312 17.74 15.71 9.85
N TYR A 313 16.89 14.76 9.49
CA TYR A 313 15.73 14.33 10.30
C TYR A 313 15.82 12.86 10.75
N GLY A 314 16.92 12.16 10.51
CA GLY A 314 17.05 10.73 10.85
C GLY A 314 16.81 10.41 12.32
N ASP A 315 17.19 11.30 13.23
CA ASP A 315 16.97 11.21 14.68
C ASP A 315 15.61 11.75 15.14
N LYS A 316 14.79 12.28 14.23
CA LYS A 316 13.52 12.98 14.54
C LYS A 316 12.29 12.24 14.04
N LEU A 317 12.44 11.02 13.56
CA LEU A 317 11.36 10.19 13.00
C LEU A 317 10.62 9.41 14.08
N LEU A 318 9.87 10.09 14.95
CA LEU A 318 9.16 9.46 16.06
C LEU A 318 8.04 8.52 15.61
N ALA A 319 7.50 8.70 14.41
CA ALA A 319 6.55 7.78 13.78
C ALA A 319 7.26 6.69 12.95
N GLY A 320 8.58 6.77 12.76
CA GLY A 320 9.40 5.77 12.11
C GLY A 320 9.31 5.78 10.59
N LEU A 321 9.39 4.61 9.98
CA LEU A 321 9.35 4.42 8.53
C LEU A 321 8.00 3.83 8.11
N ILE A 322 7.47 4.33 7.01
CA ILE A 322 6.29 3.78 6.37
C ILE A 322 6.71 3.31 4.97
N LEU A 323 6.61 2.00 4.75
CA LEU A 323 6.97 1.36 3.48
C LEU A 323 5.73 1.15 2.63
N THR A 324 5.82 1.42 1.34
CA THR A 324 4.77 1.18 0.35
C THR A 324 5.38 0.80 -1.00
N GLY A 325 4.55 0.59 -2.02
CA GLY A 325 5.01 0.13 -3.33
C GLY A 325 5.16 -1.38 -3.43
N GLY A 326 5.27 -1.90 -4.64
CA GLY A 326 5.24 -3.34 -4.91
C GLY A 326 6.33 -4.14 -4.20
N ALA A 327 7.56 -3.61 -4.13
CA ALA A 327 8.67 -4.30 -3.50
C ALA A 327 8.59 -4.31 -1.96
N SER A 328 7.74 -3.48 -1.35
CA SER A 328 7.49 -3.55 0.10
C SER A 328 6.81 -4.85 0.54
N ASN A 329 6.22 -5.59 -0.41
CA ASN A 329 5.57 -6.88 -0.16
C ASN A 329 6.55 -8.07 -0.08
N MET A 330 7.83 -7.86 -0.35
CA MET A 330 8.84 -8.91 -0.21
C MET A 330 8.91 -9.37 1.25
N PRO A 331 8.91 -10.68 1.54
CA PRO A 331 9.02 -11.19 2.91
C PRO A 331 10.19 -10.58 3.68
N ASN A 332 10.00 -10.32 4.97
CA ASN A 332 10.99 -9.77 5.91
C ASN A 332 11.56 -8.38 5.53
N MET A 333 10.85 -7.61 4.69
CA MET A 333 11.30 -6.27 4.29
C MET A 333 11.40 -5.32 5.48
N ASP A 334 10.45 -5.35 6.40
CA ASP A 334 10.47 -4.54 7.62
C ASP A 334 11.62 -4.93 8.55
N GLU A 335 11.93 -6.22 8.69
CA GLU A 335 13.07 -6.68 9.48
C GLU A 335 14.41 -6.26 8.86
N ALA A 336 14.55 -6.34 7.53
CA ALA A 336 15.72 -5.85 6.82
C ALA A 336 15.94 -4.34 7.06
N PHE A 337 14.86 -3.54 6.99
CA PHE A 337 14.93 -2.12 7.31
C PHE A 337 15.32 -1.86 8.78
N LYS A 338 14.74 -2.59 9.75
CA LYS A 338 15.12 -2.48 11.17
C LYS A 338 16.59 -2.79 11.39
N GLN A 339 17.08 -3.85 10.75
CA GLN A 339 18.48 -4.27 10.90
C GLN A 339 19.46 -3.20 10.43
N ILE A 340 19.19 -2.53 9.31
CA ILE A 340 20.11 -1.54 8.71
C ILE A 340 19.94 -0.16 9.34
N THR A 341 18.70 0.32 9.45
CA THR A 341 18.42 1.69 9.90
C THR A 341 18.42 1.86 11.42
N LYS A 342 18.30 0.77 12.18
CA LYS A 342 18.11 0.74 13.64
C LYS A 342 16.84 1.47 14.09
N ILE A 343 15.87 1.67 13.20
CA ILE A 343 14.55 2.22 13.52
C ILE A 343 13.60 1.07 13.76
N GLU A 344 13.09 0.96 15.01
CA GLU A 344 12.20 -0.13 15.42
C GLU A 344 10.78 0.01 14.84
N LYS A 345 10.32 1.25 14.67
CA LYS A 345 8.96 1.52 14.25
C LYS A 345 8.87 1.56 12.73
N ILE A 346 8.42 0.44 12.15
CA ILE A 346 8.22 0.30 10.70
C ILE A 346 6.81 -0.21 10.44
N ARG A 347 6.15 0.35 9.45
CA ARG A 347 4.82 -0.04 9.00
C ARG A 347 4.80 -0.24 7.49
N ILE A 348 4.32 -1.39 7.03
CA ILE A 348 4.03 -1.63 5.60
C ILE A 348 2.61 -1.16 5.32
N ALA A 349 2.46 -0.19 4.42
CA ALA A 349 1.19 0.40 4.03
C ALA A 349 0.66 -0.25 2.74
N LYS A 350 -0.11 -1.32 2.90
CA LYS A 350 -0.79 -2.03 1.79
C LYS A 350 -2.02 -1.31 1.25
N GLY A 351 -2.49 -0.29 1.92
CA GLY A 351 -3.63 0.55 1.52
C GLY A 351 -3.55 1.91 2.16
N GLY A 352 -4.33 2.84 1.63
CA GLY A 352 -4.40 4.21 2.12
C GLY A 352 -5.48 4.42 3.18
N ASN A 353 -5.55 5.65 3.71
CA ASN A 353 -6.55 6.10 4.69
C ASN A 353 -7.91 6.41 4.05
N ILE A 354 -8.06 6.19 2.73
CA ILE A 354 -9.27 6.49 1.97
C ILE A 354 -10.10 5.22 1.82
N THR A 355 -11.38 5.30 2.15
CA THR A 355 -12.32 4.20 1.91
C THR A 355 -12.62 4.10 0.42
N LEU A 356 -12.36 2.93 -0.15
CA LEU A 356 -12.65 2.62 -1.54
C LEU A 356 -13.90 1.76 -1.63
N ASN A 357 -14.82 2.17 -2.51
CA ASN A 357 -16.07 1.48 -2.81
C ASN A 357 -16.11 1.15 -4.32
N GLY A 358 -17.01 0.26 -4.73
CA GLY A 358 -17.25 -0.08 -6.14
C GLY A 358 -17.22 -1.58 -6.40
N ALA A 359 -17.66 -1.97 -7.60
CA ALA A 359 -17.68 -3.37 -8.04
C ALA A 359 -16.31 -3.83 -8.62
N ILE A 360 -15.41 -2.88 -8.90
CA ILE A 360 -14.08 -3.15 -9.44
C ILE A 360 -13.10 -3.28 -8.31
N GLU A 361 -12.53 -4.47 -8.18
CA GLU A 361 -11.46 -4.73 -7.22
C GLU A 361 -10.11 -4.32 -7.82
N ILE A 362 -9.38 -3.51 -7.08
CA ILE A 362 -7.98 -3.16 -7.39
C ILE A 362 -7.05 -3.86 -6.38
N PRO A 363 -5.79 -4.12 -6.74
CA PRO A 363 -4.81 -4.68 -5.82
C PRO A 363 -4.71 -3.85 -4.53
N LYS A 364 -4.82 -4.52 -3.37
CA LYS A 364 -4.70 -3.91 -2.03
C LYS A 364 -3.35 -4.25 -1.41
N ASP A 365 -2.30 -4.12 -2.20
CA ASP A 365 -0.93 -4.47 -1.85
C ASP A 365 0.02 -3.27 -1.75
N GLY A 366 -0.54 -2.05 -1.85
CA GLY A 366 0.23 -0.81 -1.83
C GLY A 366 0.69 -0.31 -3.20
N THR A 367 0.56 -1.12 -4.26
CA THR A 367 0.97 -0.74 -5.62
C THR A 367 0.11 0.36 -6.24
N GLN A 368 -1.14 0.51 -5.78
CA GLN A 368 -2.10 1.48 -6.34
C GLN A 368 -2.23 2.77 -5.51
N ASN A 369 -1.43 2.94 -4.46
CA ASN A 369 -1.56 4.10 -3.56
C ASN A 369 -1.37 5.44 -4.28
N THR A 370 -0.49 5.52 -5.26
CA THR A 370 -0.32 6.72 -6.11
C THR A 370 -1.57 7.05 -6.90
N LEU A 371 -2.17 6.05 -7.56
CA LEU A 371 -3.40 6.24 -8.33
C LEU A 371 -4.58 6.68 -7.47
N ILE A 372 -4.72 6.09 -6.28
CA ILE A 372 -5.73 6.48 -5.30
C ILE A 372 -5.50 7.94 -4.88
N GLY A 373 -4.24 8.33 -4.67
CA GLY A 373 -3.86 9.72 -4.38
C GLY A 373 -4.23 10.69 -5.49
N LEU A 374 -3.98 10.32 -6.74
CA LEU A 374 -4.37 11.13 -7.90
C LEU A 374 -5.90 11.32 -8.00
N LEU A 375 -6.68 10.27 -7.73
CA LEU A 375 -8.14 10.38 -7.66
C LEU A 375 -8.58 11.29 -6.50
N ALA A 376 -7.93 11.17 -5.35
CA ALA A 376 -8.26 11.95 -4.17
C ALA A 376 -7.99 13.44 -4.36
N GLU A 377 -6.92 13.81 -5.03
CA GLU A 377 -6.52 15.21 -5.27
C GLU A 377 -7.25 15.84 -6.47
N GLY A 378 -7.71 15.06 -7.46
CA GLY A 378 -8.42 15.56 -8.63
C GLY A 378 -9.65 16.39 -8.24
N LYS A 379 -9.90 17.50 -8.92
CA LYS A 379 -10.96 18.50 -8.60
C LYS A 379 -11.95 18.73 -9.72
N GLU A 380 -11.55 18.47 -10.96
CA GLU A 380 -12.34 18.80 -12.14
C GLU A 380 -12.94 17.55 -12.79
N ASN A 381 -14.16 17.68 -13.29
CA ASN A 381 -14.79 16.59 -14.03
C ASN A 381 -14.00 16.27 -15.32
N CYS A 382 -13.61 15.01 -15.46
CA CYS A 382 -12.81 14.50 -16.57
C CYS A 382 -13.62 14.01 -17.79
N LEU A 383 -14.95 13.88 -17.67
CA LEU A 383 -15.79 13.44 -18.77
C LEU A 383 -15.98 14.51 -19.85
N LYS A 384 -16.16 14.06 -21.08
CA LYS A 384 -16.57 14.91 -22.18
C LYS A 384 -18.06 15.20 -22.06
N VAL A 385 -18.42 16.43 -21.73
CA VAL A 385 -19.82 16.88 -21.69
C VAL A 385 -20.26 17.10 -23.13
N ASP A 386 -21.22 16.31 -23.65
CA ASP A 386 -21.88 16.58 -24.93
C ASP A 386 -23.15 17.40 -24.63
N PRO A 387 -23.17 18.70 -25.00
CA PRO A 387 -24.30 19.58 -24.70
C PRO A 387 -25.58 19.20 -25.52
N ARG A 388 -25.48 18.27 -26.47
CA ARG A 388 -26.60 17.88 -27.36
C ARG A 388 -27.28 16.58 -26.97
N LYS A 389 -26.69 15.80 -26.06
CA LYS A 389 -27.27 14.54 -25.59
C LYS A 389 -27.58 14.65 -24.12
N GLY A 390 -28.85 14.52 -23.75
CA GLY A 390 -29.30 14.43 -22.35
C GLY A 390 -28.79 13.19 -21.60
N HIS A 391 -27.87 12.45 -22.17
CA HIS A 391 -27.26 11.22 -21.67
C HIS A 391 -26.45 11.36 -20.39
N GLN A 392 -26.15 12.58 -19.94
CA GLN A 392 -25.49 12.75 -18.65
C GLN A 392 -26.42 12.41 -17.47
N LEU A 393 -27.73 12.59 -17.67
CA LEU A 393 -28.75 12.17 -16.70
C LEU A 393 -28.93 10.65 -16.70
N ASP A 394 -28.98 10.03 -17.89
CA ASP A 394 -29.11 8.57 -18.02
C ASP A 394 -27.89 7.85 -17.44
N PHE A 395 -26.67 8.35 -17.68
CA PHE A 395 -25.45 7.79 -17.10
C PHE A 395 -25.40 7.92 -15.56
N ILE A 396 -25.91 9.03 -15.02
CA ILE A 396 -26.01 9.23 -13.56
C ILE A 396 -27.10 8.32 -12.98
N GLU A 397 -28.19 8.07 -13.70
CA GLU A 397 -29.24 7.13 -13.30
C GLU A 397 -28.73 5.68 -13.35
N ASP A 398 -28.06 5.27 -14.44
CA ASP A 398 -27.41 3.95 -14.56
C ASP A 398 -26.35 3.70 -13.47
N LEU A 399 -25.57 4.74 -13.10
CA LEU A 399 -24.61 4.63 -11.99
C LEU A 399 -25.30 4.48 -10.65
N LYS A 400 -26.44 5.15 -10.43
CA LYS A 400 -27.23 5.00 -9.21
C LYS A 400 -27.83 3.60 -9.12
N GLU A 401 -28.41 3.08 -10.21
CA GLU A 401 -28.95 1.72 -10.25
C GLU A 401 -27.85 0.67 -9.98
N LYS A 402 -26.66 0.80 -10.58
CA LYS A 402 -25.53 -0.07 -10.32
C LYS A 402 -25.01 0.05 -8.88
N GLU A 403 -25.04 1.26 -8.30
CA GLU A 403 -24.67 1.49 -6.91
C GLU A 403 -25.67 0.86 -5.93
N GLU A 404 -26.96 0.98 -6.20
CA GLU A 404 -28.01 0.34 -5.40
C GLU A 404 -27.94 -1.20 -5.52
N GLU A 405 -27.66 -1.72 -6.72
CA GLU A 405 -27.47 -3.14 -6.93
C GLU A 405 -26.22 -3.67 -6.21
N ALA A 406 -25.09 -2.93 -6.24
CA ALA A 406 -23.86 -3.27 -5.53
C ALA A 406 -24.08 -3.25 -4.00
N LYS A 407 -24.77 -2.24 -3.47
CA LYS A 407 -25.15 -2.16 -2.04
C LYS A 407 -26.04 -3.32 -1.63
N ARG A 408 -26.99 -3.71 -2.51
CA ARG A 408 -27.87 -4.86 -2.25
C ARG A 408 -27.10 -6.17 -2.20
N LYS A 409 -26.19 -6.39 -3.15
CA LYS A 409 -25.33 -7.58 -3.21
C LYS A 409 -24.40 -7.67 -1.99
N GLU A 410 -23.83 -6.53 -1.56
CA GLU A 410 -22.98 -6.50 -0.38
C GLU A 410 -23.77 -6.75 0.91
N ALA A 411 -24.97 -6.19 1.03
CA ALA A 411 -25.86 -6.47 2.16
C ALA A 411 -26.28 -7.96 2.20
N GLU A 412 -26.59 -8.55 1.06
CA GLU A 412 -26.89 -9.98 0.93
C GLU A 412 -25.67 -10.85 1.33
N ARG A 413 -24.45 -10.43 0.95
CA ARG A 413 -23.20 -11.12 1.33
C ARG A 413 -22.95 -11.07 2.83
N ILE A 414 -23.11 -9.90 3.45
CA ILE A 414 -22.98 -9.73 4.90
C ILE A 414 -24.01 -10.58 5.66
N GLN A 415 -25.27 -10.58 5.21
CA GLN A 415 -26.31 -11.40 5.83
C GLN A 415 -26.03 -12.90 5.69
N ALA A 416 -25.53 -13.34 4.53
CA ALA A 416 -25.13 -14.75 4.32
C ALA A 416 -23.96 -15.16 5.21
N GLU A 417 -22.97 -14.28 5.39
CA GLU A 417 -21.82 -14.52 6.27
C GLU A 417 -22.23 -14.57 7.75
N GLU A 418 -23.12 -13.66 8.20
CA GLU A 418 -23.66 -13.71 9.55
C GLU A 418 -24.51 -14.96 9.81
N ALA A 419 -25.31 -15.37 8.82
CA ALA A 419 -26.11 -16.60 8.92
C ALA A 419 -25.22 -17.83 9.01
N ARG A 420 -24.13 -17.88 8.22
CA ARG A 420 -23.15 -18.94 8.28
C ARG A 420 -22.44 -19.01 9.63
N ARG A 421 -22.02 -17.87 10.19
CA ARG A 421 -21.39 -17.81 11.51
C ARG A 421 -22.31 -18.29 12.61
N LYS A 422 -23.60 -17.88 12.57
CA LYS A 422 -24.61 -18.35 13.53
C LYS A 422 -24.84 -19.86 13.43
N ALA A 423 -24.88 -20.40 12.21
CA ALA A 423 -25.03 -21.83 11.99
C ALA A 423 -23.82 -22.64 12.49
N GLU A 424 -22.59 -22.14 12.30
CA GLU A 424 -21.35 -22.73 12.83
C GLU A 424 -21.33 -22.70 14.37
N GLU A 425 -21.73 -21.60 15.00
CA GLU A 425 -21.83 -21.47 16.47
C GLU A 425 -22.88 -22.44 17.05
N GLU A 426 -24.01 -22.62 16.37
CA GLU A 426 -25.06 -23.54 16.79
C GLU A 426 -24.62 -25.03 16.62
N ALA A 427 -23.95 -25.34 15.51
CA ALA A 427 -23.38 -26.66 15.29
C ALA A 427 -22.33 -27.03 16.35
N GLU A 428 -21.48 -26.09 16.74
CA GLU A 428 -20.50 -26.28 17.82
C GLU A 428 -21.17 -26.49 19.18
N ARG A 429 -22.24 -25.73 19.48
CA ARG A 429 -23.05 -25.94 20.68
C ARG A 429 -23.66 -27.33 20.74
N ILE A 430 -24.27 -27.79 19.64
CA ILE A 430 -24.85 -29.12 19.55
C ILE A 430 -23.77 -30.20 19.74
N ARG A 431 -22.59 -30.00 19.15
CA ARG A 431 -21.48 -30.94 19.31
C ARG A 431 -21.02 -31.05 20.77
N LYS A 432 -20.86 -29.92 21.47
CA LYS A 432 -20.51 -29.90 22.92
C LYS A 432 -21.54 -30.61 23.77
N ILE A 433 -22.83 -30.39 23.50
CA ILE A 433 -23.93 -31.05 24.23
C ILE A 433 -23.91 -32.60 24.00
N ASN A 434 -23.65 -33.02 22.77
CA ASN A 434 -23.57 -34.45 22.46
C ASN A 434 -22.35 -35.13 23.08
N GLU A 435 -21.19 -34.46 23.11
CA GLU A 435 -19.99 -34.94 23.79
C GLU A 435 -20.19 -35.05 25.30
N GLU A 436 -20.87 -34.09 25.91
CA GLU A 436 -21.18 -34.14 27.32
C GLU A 436 -22.16 -35.27 27.68
N LYS A 437 -23.22 -35.49 26.87
CA LYS A 437 -24.12 -36.62 27.04
C LYS A 437 -23.39 -37.95 26.92
N LYS A 438 -22.48 -38.09 25.95
CA LYS A 438 -21.67 -39.29 25.78
C LYS A 438 -20.77 -39.56 26.99
N ARG A 439 -20.12 -38.52 27.52
CA ARG A 439 -19.32 -38.64 28.74
C ARG A 439 -20.14 -39.07 29.96
N GLN A 440 -21.35 -38.51 30.15
CA GLN A 440 -22.25 -38.87 31.23
C GLN A 440 -22.70 -40.34 31.11
N GLU A 441 -22.99 -40.80 29.89
CA GLU A 441 -23.36 -42.22 29.64
C GLU A 441 -22.20 -43.17 29.88
N GLU A 442 -20.99 -42.85 29.44
CA GLU A 442 -19.77 -43.60 29.72
C GLU A 442 -19.46 -43.67 31.23
N GLU A 443 -19.63 -42.58 31.96
CA GLU A 443 -19.45 -42.55 33.42
C GLU A 443 -20.51 -43.40 34.15
N ARG A 444 -21.77 -43.35 33.69
CA ARG A 444 -22.86 -44.18 34.22
C ARG A 444 -22.57 -45.65 33.99
N ASN A 445 -22.12 -46.03 32.82
CA ASN A 445 -21.78 -47.38 32.47
C ASN A 445 -20.57 -47.86 33.28
N ARG A 446 -19.55 -47.03 33.49
CA ARG A 446 -18.39 -47.35 34.33
C ARG A 446 -18.81 -47.63 35.79
N LYS A 447 -19.65 -46.78 36.40
CA LYS A 447 -20.15 -46.96 37.78
C LYS A 447 -20.95 -48.26 37.88
N ARG A 448 -21.81 -48.60 36.89
CA ARG A 448 -22.54 -49.89 36.87
C ARG A 448 -21.61 -51.08 36.77
N LEU A 449 -20.54 -50.97 36.01
CA LEU A 449 -19.54 -52.05 35.89
C LEU A 449 -18.76 -52.22 37.21
N GLU A 450 -18.38 -51.16 37.88
CA GLU A 450 -17.72 -51.17 39.18
C GLU A 450 -18.62 -51.82 40.26
N GLU A 451 -19.90 -51.47 40.30
CA GLU A 451 -20.86 -52.09 41.23
C GLU A 451 -21.07 -53.58 40.91
N TYR A 452 -21.17 -53.93 39.64
CA TYR A 452 -21.27 -55.34 39.22
C TYR A 452 -20.06 -56.15 39.65
N THR A 453 -18.84 -55.64 39.42
CA THR A 453 -17.60 -56.29 39.83
C THR A 453 -17.52 -56.47 41.35
N ALA A 454 -17.95 -55.47 42.12
CA ALA A 454 -17.98 -55.54 43.56
C ALA A 454 -18.91 -56.67 44.06
N TYR A 455 -20.12 -56.80 43.50
CA TYR A 455 -21.05 -57.90 43.84
C TYR A 455 -20.46 -59.25 43.48
N VAL A 456 -19.77 -59.41 42.35
CA VAL A 456 -19.11 -60.63 41.95
C VAL A 456 -17.96 -61.01 42.87
N GLU A 457 -17.11 -60.06 43.23
CA GLU A 457 -15.98 -60.26 44.16
C GLU A 457 -16.46 -60.65 45.56
N GLU A 458 -17.51 -59.98 46.05
CA GLU A 458 -18.09 -60.31 47.36
C GLU A 458 -18.75 -61.66 47.33
N ALA A 459 -19.41 -62.05 46.28
CA ALA A 459 -19.95 -63.44 46.07
C ALA A 459 -18.83 -64.50 46.10
N HIS A 460 -17.71 -64.24 45.42
CA HIS A 460 -16.53 -65.11 45.44
C HIS A 460 -15.93 -65.21 46.85
N LEU A 461 -15.82 -64.14 47.56
CA LEU A 461 -15.32 -64.11 48.96
C LEU A 461 -16.21 -64.89 49.92
N LEU A 462 -17.54 -64.76 49.76
CA LEU A 462 -18.53 -65.53 50.53
C LEU A 462 -18.53 -66.98 50.20
N LEU A 463 -18.34 -67.39 48.95
CA LEU A 463 -18.17 -68.80 48.55
C LEU A 463 -16.92 -69.41 49.18
N SER A 464 -15.79 -68.70 49.21
CA SER A 464 -14.56 -69.20 49.81
C SER A 464 -14.71 -69.41 51.30
N LYS A 465 -15.59 -68.68 52.00
CA LYS A 465 -15.95 -68.81 53.41
C LYS A 465 -17.09 -69.77 53.66
N LYS A 466 -17.54 -70.56 52.63
CA LYS A 466 -18.64 -71.58 52.71
C LYS A 466 -20.00 -71.00 53.15
N LYS A 467 -20.22 -69.66 52.91
CA LYS A 467 -21.49 -68.96 53.23
C LYS A 467 -22.43 -68.95 52.02
N TYR A 468 -22.90 -70.11 51.59
CA TYR A 468 -23.62 -70.30 50.29
C TYR A 468 -24.88 -69.43 50.10
N LYS A 469 -25.71 -69.27 51.17
CA LYS A 469 -26.93 -68.46 51.05
C LYS A 469 -26.63 -66.98 50.85
N ALA A 470 -25.61 -66.45 51.48
CA ALA A 470 -25.19 -65.05 51.32
C ALA A 470 -24.53 -64.81 49.95
N ALA A 471 -23.72 -65.79 49.48
CA ALA A 471 -23.13 -65.67 48.16
C ALA A 471 -24.20 -65.71 47.02
N LEU A 472 -25.23 -66.48 47.15
CA LEU A 472 -26.34 -66.52 46.18
C LEU A 472 -27.05 -65.19 46.07
N LYS A 473 -27.23 -64.47 47.20
CA LYS A 473 -27.85 -63.15 47.23
C LYS A 473 -27.03 -62.11 46.46
N GLU A 474 -25.70 -62.17 46.60
CA GLU A 474 -24.84 -61.21 45.87
C GLU A 474 -24.78 -61.55 44.35
N VAL A 475 -24.86 -62.80 43.97
CA VAL A 475 -25.03 -63.19 42.56
C VAL A 475 -26.36 -62.74 42.01
N GLU A 476 -27.45 -62.81 42.79
CA GLU A 476 -28.72 -62.26 42.37
C GLU A 476 -28.69 -60.76 42.25
N ASN A 477 -27.97 -60.02 43.12
CA ASN A 477 -27.79 -58.56 43.04
C ASN A 477 -27.02 -58.23 41.75
N ALA A 478 -25.91 -58.90 41.44
CA ALA A 478 -25.17 -58.74 40.22
C ALA A 478 -26.04 -58.99 38.97
N ARG A 479 -26.85 -60.10 39.00
CA ARG A 479 -27.77 -60.44 37.89
C ARG A 479 -28.83 -59.36 37.62
N ARG A 480 -29.30 -58.64 38.67
CA ARG A 480 -30.26 -57.54 38.52
C ARG A 480 -29.70 -56.29 37.91
N MET A 481 -28.38 -56.17 37.85
CA MET A 481 -27.73 -55.02 37.22
C MET A 481 -27.88 -55.00 35.69
N HIS A 482 -28.37 -56.11 35.06
CA HIS A 482 -28.56 -56.18 33.60
C HIS A 482 -27.39 -55.56 32.79
N LEU A 483 -26.20 -56.08 33.00
CA LEU A 483 -25.03 -55.74 32.19
C LEU A 483 -25.03 -56.54 30.90
#